data_c6bebcbb17c176eb3a279ab4a3cb6996
#
_entry.id   c6bebcbb17c176eb3a279ab4a3cb6996
#
_cell.length_a   1.000
_cell.length_b   1.000
_cell.length_c   1.000
_cell.angle_alpha   90.00
_cell.angle_beta   90.00
_cell.angle_gamma   90.00
#
_symmetry.space_group_name_H-M   'P 1'
#
loop_
_entity.id
_entity.type
_entity.pdbx_description
1 polymer ?
#
loop_
_entity_poly.entity_id
_entity_poly.type
_entity_poly.pdbx_seq_one_letter_code
_entity_poly.pdbx_strand_id
1 'polypeptide(L)'
;TCDWSSDVCSSDLFESVPEEALRAVEDFANEAVFSDRPVSWEYLPYEEAIGKGAMAFFGEKYADVVRMVTVPGVSRELCGGTHVRRTGEIGLCRIVAEGALAAGVRRIEALTGPEAFRHLREEADRIHQVAQDLKVAPADAADRVRKLLAQVRALEKDLQEARRRAARDLVGEVLGDR
;
A
#
# COMPACT_ATOMS: atom_id res chain seq x y z
N THR A 1 9.38 -14.21 21.22
CA THR A 1 9.26 -12.86 20.68
C THR A 1 9.00 -12.99 19.19
N CYS A 2 7.72 -12.94 18.79
CA CYS A 2 7.39 -12.83 17.37
C CYS A 2 7.87 -11.46 16.91
N ASP A 3 8.79 -11.47 15.95
CA ASP A 3 9.22 -10.26 15.28
C ASP A 3 8.12 -9.91 14.26
N TRP A 4 7.32 -8.90 14.57
CA TRP A 4 6.22 -8.41 13.72
C TRP A 4 6.69 -7.90 12.36
N SER A 5 8.00 -7.86 12.11
CA SER A 5 8.59 -7.46 10.84
C SER A 5 8.64 -8.59 9.80
N SER A 6 8.22 -9.82 10.15
CA SER A 6 8.45 -10.99 9.30
C SER A 6 7.26 -11.94 9.11
N ASP A 7 6.03 -11.56 9.48
CA ASP A 7 4.86 -12.41 9.19
C ASP A 7 4.52 -12.34 7.71
N VAL A 8 5.18 -13.19 6.94
CA VAL A 8 4.89 -13.45 5.53
C VAL A 8 3.69 -14.39 5.46
N CYS A 9 2.51 -13.83 5.20
CA CYS A 9 1.38 -14.63 4.76
C CYS A 9 1.67 -15.09 3.31
N SER A 10 2.04 -16.36 3.12
CA SER A 10 2.21 -16.94 1.79
C SER A 10 0.83 -17.20 1.19
N SER A 11 0.44 -16.44 0.17
CA SER A 11 -0.68 -16.74 -0.71
C SER A 11 -0.12 -17.16 -2.07
N ASP A 12 -0.78 -18.11 -2.73
CA ASP A 12 -0.44 -18.58 -4.09
C ASP A 12 -0.79 -17.53 -5.17
N LEU A 13 -0.49 -16.26 -4.89
CA LEU A 13 -0.75 -15.14 -5.79
C LEU A 13 0.45 -14.94 -6.72
N PHE A 14 0.27 -15.33 -7.98
CA PHE A 14 1.29 -15.16 -9.03
C PHE A 14 1.33 -13.74 -9.60
N GLU A 15 0.23 -12.98 -9.45
CA GLU A 15 0.09 -11.61 -9.97
C GLU A 15 0.10 -10.59 -8.83
N SER A 16 0.40 -9.32 -9.16
CA SER A 16 0.32 -8.21 -8.19
C SER A 16 -1.13 -8.04 -7.72
N VAL A 17 -1.28 -7.77 -6.42
CA VAL A 17 -2.60 -7.44 -5.87
C VAL A 17 -3.01 -6.06 -6.39
N PRO A 18 -4.17 -5.93 -7.04
CA PRO A 18 -4.64 -4.64 -7.52
C PRO A 18 -4.79 -3.63 -6.36
N GLU A 19 -4.50 -2.36 -6.64
CA GLU A 19 -4.60 -1.29 -5.63
C GLU A 19 -5.99 -1.21 -4.99
N GLU A 20 -7.04 -1.45 -5.76
CA GLU A 20 -8.42 -1.49 -5.26
C GLU A 20 -8.62 -2.62 -4.23
N ALA A 21 -8.03 -3.79 -4.46
CA ALA A 21 -8.09 -4.90 -3.53
C ALA A 21 -7.27 -4.62 -2.25
N LEU A 22 -6.10 -3.98 -2.38
CA LEU A 22 -5.32 -3.55 -1.21
C LEU A 22 -6.09 -2.53 -0.36
N ARG A 23 -6.77 -1.59 -0.99
CA ARG A 23 -7.66 -0.63 -0.29
C ARG A 23 -8.80 -1.35 0.41
N ALA A 24 -9.46 -2.30 -0.24
CA ALA A 24 -10.54 -3.06 0.38
C ALA A 24 -10.06 -3.87 1.60
N VAL A 25 -8.86 -4.45 1.54
CA VAL A 25 -8.23 -5.14 2.67
C VAL A 25 -7.91 -4.17 3.81
N GLU A 26 -7.35 -3.00 3.50
CA GLU A 26 -7.05 -1.95 4.47
C GLU A 26 -8.33 -1.44 5.15
N ASP A 27 -9.39 -1.20 4.38
CA ASP A 27 -10.70 -0.76 4.89
C ASP A 27 -11.31 -1.81 5.82
N PHE A 28 -11.30 -3.10 5.43
CA PHE A 28 -11.76 -4.20 6.25
C PHE A 28 -10.99 -4.32 7.57
N ALA A 29 -9.66 -4.19 7.52
CA ALA A 29 -8.82 -4.22 8.72
C ALA A 29 -9.15 -3.05 9.65
N ASN A 30 -9.30 -1.84 9.11
CA ASN A 30 -9.65 -0.65 9.89
C ASN A 30 -11.08 -0.71 10.45
N GLU A 31 -12.04 -1.27 9.73
CA GLU A 31 -13.39 -1.51 10.25
C GLU A 31 -13.36 -2.45 11.47
N ALA A 32 -12.57 -3.53 11.39
CA ALA A 32 -12.38 -4.45 12.52
C ALA A 32 -11.71 -3.74 13.72
N VAL A 33 -10.70 -2.89 13.46
CA VAL A 33 -10.02 -2.09 14.50
C VAL A 33 -11.00 -1.11 15.15
N PHE A 34 -11.70 -0.31 14.37
CA PHE A 34 -12.60 0.74 14.88
C PHE A 34 -13.85 0.18 15.57
N SER A 35 -14.24 -1.05 15.24
CA SER A 35 -15.34 -1.73 15.94
C SER A 35 -14.96 -2.24 17.33
N ASP A 36 -13.70 -2.12 17.75
CA ASP A 36 -13.15 -2.46 19.06
C ASP A 36 -13.64 -3.83 19.59
N ARG A 37 -13.47 -4.87 18.77
CA ARG A 37 -13.92 -6.22 19.08
C ARG A 37 -13.02 -6.89 20.11
N PRO A 38 -13.56 -7.74 21.00
CA PRO A 38 -12.74 -8.53 21.91
C PRO A 38 -11.91 -9.55 21.13
N VAL A 39 -10.66 -9.75 21.56
CA VAL A 39 -9.78 -10.82 21.10
C VAL A 39 -9.67 -11.87 22.18
N SER A 40 -10.08 -13.07 21.87
CA SER A 40 -10.04 -14.20 22.81
C SER A 40 -9.20 -15.34 22.24
N TRP A 41 -8.73 -16.20 23.12
CA TRP A 41 -8.03 -17.42 22.71
C TRP A 41 -8.40 -18.58 23.61
N GLU A 42 -8.36 -19.80 23.05
CA GLU A 42 -8.53 -21.05 23.76
C GLU A 42 -7.54 -22.10 23.27
N TYR A 43 -7.21 -23.04 24.14
CA TYR A 43 -6.40 -24.22 23.78
C TYR A 43 -7.33 -25.39 23.59
N LEU A 44 -7.27 -26.04 22.41
CA LEU A 44 -8.13 -27.18 22.07
C LEU A 44 -7.41 -28.13 21.10
N PRO A 45 -7.90 -29.37 20.93
CA PRO A 45 -7.38 -30.29 19.94
C PRO A 45 -7.42 -29.68 18.53
N TYR A 46 -6.39 -29.96 17.73
CA TYR A 46 -6.25 -29.42 16.36
C TYR A 46 -7.51 -29.65 15.51
N GLU A 47 -8.02 -30.91 15.51
CA GLU A 47 -9.22 -31.26 14.73
C GLU A 47 -10.47 -30.47 15.18
N GLU A 48 -10.58 -30.18 16.46
CA GLU A 48 -11.68 -29.36 16.99
C GLU A 48 -11.55 -27.91 16.53
N ALA A 49 -10.34 -27.35 16.54
CA ALA A 49 -10.07 -26.00 16.07
C ALA A 49 -10.45 -25.85 14.59
N ILE A 50 -10.04 -26.79 13.75
CA ILE A 50 -10.40 -26.83 12.32
C ILE A 50 -11.91 -26.98 12.15
N GLY A 51 -12.55 -27.87 12.94
CA GLY A 51 -14.01 -28.03 12.95
C GLY A 51 -14.77 -26.76 13.34
N LYS A 52 -14.17 -25.89 14.17
CA LYS A 52 -14.70 -24.55 14.50
C LYS A 52 -14.41 -23.50 13.42
N GLY A 53 -13.75 -23.86 12.32
CA GLY A 53 -13.43 -22.98 11.21
C GLY A 53 -12.17 -22.11 11.44
N ALA A 54 -11.22 -22.62 12.22
CA ALA A 54 -9.94 -21.94 12.37
C ALA A 54 -9.11 -22.07 11.08
N MET A 55 -8.52 -20.96 10.64
CA MET A 55 -7.55 -20.97 9.55
C MET A 55 -6.21 -21.51 10.06
N ALA A 56 -5.64 -22.45 9.31
CA ALA A 56 -4.32 -23.01 9.55
C ALA A 56 -3.48 -22.82 8.28
N PHE A 57 -2.21 -22.44 8.44
CA PHE A 57 -1.32 -22.26 7.31
C PHE A 57 -0.87 -23.61 6.74
N PHE A 58 -0.84 -23.72 5.43
CA PHE A 58 -0.36 -24.91 4.74
C PHE A 58 1.14 -25.09 4.97
N GLY A 59 1.52 -26.32 5.36
CA GLY A 59 2.94 -26.70 5.54
C GLY A 59 3.48 -26.53 6.95
N GLU A 60 2.75 -25.94 7.88
CA GLU A 60 3.12 -25.92 9.29
C GLU A 60 2.74 -27.24 9.98
N LYS A 61 3.63 -27.72 10.86
CA LYS A 61 3.35 -28.86 11.72
C LYS A 61 2.76 -28.34 13.03
N TYR A 62 1.48 -28.56 13.20
CA TYR A 62 0.78 -28.22 14.43
C TYR A 62 0.90 -29.36 15.46
N ALA A 63 0.93 -29.01 16.73
CA ALA A 63 0.84 -29.98 17.83
C ALA A 63 -0.62 -30.50 17.95
N ASP A 64 -0.79 -31.60 18.72
CA ASP A 64 -2.12 -32.17 18.97
C ASP A 64 -3.07 -31.18 19.64
N VAL A 65 -2.53 -30.27 20.47
CA VAL A 65 -3.25 -29.15 21.09
C VAL A 65 -2.72 -27.84 20.54
N VAL A 66 -3.61 -27.03 20.02
CA VAL A 66 -3.31 -25.73 19.38
C VAL A 66 -3.99 -24.58 20.11
N ARG A 67 -3.42 -23.39 19.97
CA ARG A 67 -4.04 -22.16 20.45
C ARG A 67 -4.81 -21.52 19.29
N MET A 68 -6.14 -21.47 19.42
CA MET A 68 -7.02 -20.79 18.50
C MET A 68 -7.29 -19.38 19.04
N VAL A 69 -6.99 -18.37 18.22
CA VAL A 69 -7.31 -16.96 18.47
C VAL A 69 -8.57 -16.60 17.69
N THR A 70 -9.51 -15.93 18.34
CA THR A 70 -10.80 -15.57 17.77
C THR A 70 -11.05 -14.08 17.90
N VAL A 71 -11.36 -13.43 16.79
CA VAL A 71 -11.95 -12.10 16.70
C VAL A 71 -13.37 -12.26 16.13
N PRO A 72 -14.42 -12.13 16.95
CA PRO A 72 -15.79 -12.44 16.52
C PRO A 72 -16.22 -11.68 15.27
N GLY A 73 -16.67 -12.43 14.24
CA GLY A 73 -17.12 -11.87 12.96
C GLY A 73 -15.98 -11.32 12.07
N VAL A 74 -14.71 -11.55 12.43
CA VAL A 74 -13.55 -11.16 11.63
C VAL A 74 -12.71 -12.37 11.27
N SER A 75 -12.08 -13.04 12.26
CA SER A 75 -11.22 -14.20 11.99
C SER A 75 -11.20 -15.21 13.14
N ARG A 76 -10.78 -16.43 12.82
CA ARG A 76 -10.33 -17.47 13.74
C ARG A 76 -9.06 -18.08 13.17
N GLU A 77 -7.97 -18.05 13.92
CA GLU A 77 -6.67 -18.45 13.43
C GLU A 77 -5.89 -19.27 14.45
N LEU A 78 -5.07 -20.17 13.98
CA LEU A 78 -4.11 -20.89 14.85
C LEU A 78 -2.88 -20.03 14.98
N CYS A 79 -2.68 -19.42 16.16
CA CYS A 79 -1.56 -18.53 16.39
C CYS A 79 -1.03 -18.63 17.81
N GLY A 80 0.29 -18.90 17.96
CA GLY A 80 1.00 -18.96 19.24
C GLY A 80 1.52 -17.60 19.74
N GLY A 81 1.39 -16.54 18.94
CA GLY A 81 1.94 -15.21 19.22
C GLY A 81 1.20 -14.45 20.33
N THR A 82 1.69 -13.26 20.63
CA THR A 82 1.02 -12.31 21.53
C THR A 82 -0.02 -11.51 20.77
N HIS A 83 -1.13 -11.25 21.43
CA HIS A 83 -2.26 -10.51 20.82
C HIS A 83 -2.73 -9.40 21.77
N VAL A 84 -3.29 -8.35 21.19
CA VAL A 84 -4.04 -7.33 21.91
C VAL A 84 -5.29 -7.95 22.54
N ARG A 85 -5.89 -7.27 23.51
CA ARG A 85 -7.13 -7.73 24.16
C ARG A 85 -8.37 -7.32 23.38
N ARG A 86 -8.26 -6.23 22.65
CA ARG A 86 -9.31 -5.66 21.80
C ARG A 86 -8.70 -5.13 20.52
N THR A 87 -9.41 -5.21 19.42
CA THR A 87 -8.91 -4.74 18.12
C THR A 87 -8.62 -3.25 18.10
N GLY A 88 -9.35 -2.44 18.86
CA GLY A 88 -9.11 -1.00 19.00
C GLY A 88 -7.72 -0.63 19.55
N GLU A 89 -7.07 -1.53 20.30
CA GLU A 89 -5.71 -1.31 20.80
C GLU A 89 -4.63 -1.31 19.68
N ILE A 90 -4.95 -1.84 18.49
CA ILE A 90 -4.05 -1.84 17.33
C ILE A 90 -3.90 -0.42 16.77
N GLY A 91 -4.97 0.37 16.82
CA GLY A 91 -5.02 1.68 16.18
C GLY A 91 -5.13 1.56 14.65
N LEU A 92 -4.97 2.69 13.96
CA LEU A 92 -5.06 2.75 12.50
C LEU A 92 -4.11 1.75 11.84
N CYS A 93 -4.60 1.06 10.81
CA CYS A 93 -3.81 0.19 9.94
C CYS A 93 -3.64 0.84 8.56
N ARG A 94 -2.41 0.91 8.05
CA ARG A 94 -2.06 1.46 6.73
C ARG A 94 -1.17 0.50 5.97
N ILE A 95 -1.62 0.02 4.82
CA ILE A 95 -0.77 -0.75 3.90
C ILE A 95 0.16 0.23 3.18
N VAL A 96 1.47 -0.01 3.27
CA VAL A 96 2.49 0.88 2.72
C VAL A 96 3.22 0.30 1.52
N ALA A 97 3.26 -1.02 1.40
CA ALA A 97 3.89 -1.69 0.26
C ALA A 97 3.25 -3.05 -0.02
N GLU A 98 3.29 -3.44 -1.27
CA GLU A 98 2.99 -4.77 -1.76
C GLU A 98 4.02 -5.13 -2.84
N GLY A 99 4.55 -6.35 -2.82
CA GLY A 99 5.55 -6.75 -3.79
C GLY A 99 5.80 -8.26 -3.83
N ALA A 100 6.47 -8.72 -4.88
CA ALA A 100 6.91 -10.11 -4.99
C ALA A 100 8.11 -10.35 -4.06
N LEU A 101 8.05 -11.40 -3.25
CA LEU A 101 9.16 -11.87 -2.43
C LEU A 101 9.92 -13.02 -3.10
N ALA A 102 9.16 -13.95 -3.70
CA ALA A 102 9.67 -15.11 -4.47
C ALA A 102 8.64 -15.53 -5.51
N ALA A 103 8.94 -16.53 -6.33
CA ALA A 103 7.98 -17.09 -7.28
C ALA A 103 6.74 -17.63 -6.52
N GLY A 104 5.58 -17.06 -6.79
CA GLY A 104 4.30 -17.41 -6.15
C GLY A 104 4.13 -16.88 -4.71
N VAL A 105 5.07 -16.08 -4.18
CA VAL A 105 4.98 -15.51 -2.83
C VAL A 105 4.94 -13.98 -2.93
N ARG A 106 3.92 -13.38 -2.34
CA ARG A 106 3.77 -11.92 -2.26
C ARG A 106 3.90 -11.45 -0.81
N ARG A 107 4.42 -10.25 -0.64
CA ARG A 107 4.61 -9.60 0.67
C ARG A 107 3.79 -8.32 0.73
N ILE A 108 3.01 -8.18 1.78
CA ILE A 108 2.32 -6.93 2.13
C ILE A 108 3.00 -6.37 3.36
N GLU A 109 3.34 -5.09 3.32
CA GLU A 109 3.86 -4.35 4.47
C GLU A 109 2.80 -3.37 4.95
N ALA A 110 2.50 -3.40 6.25
CA ALA A 110 1.54 -2.50 6.86
C ALA A 110 2.11 -1.88 8.13
N LEU A 111 1.70 -0.65 8.40
CA LEU A 111 1.98 0.08 9.63
C LEU A 111 0.71 0.12 10.47
N THR A 112 0.85 0.13 11.81
CA THR A 112 -0.30 0.25 12.72
C THR A 112 -0.07 1.33 13.77
N GLY A 113 -1.16 1.81 14.37
CA GLY A 113 -1.15 2.75 15.48
C GLY A 113 -0.40 4.06 15.18
N PRO A 114 0.49 4.50 16.09
CA PRO A 114 1.22 5.75 15.94
C PRO A 114 2.08 5.85 14.67
N GLU A 115 2.64 4.72 14.22
CA GLU A 115 3.46 4.69 13.01
C GLU A 115 2.61 4.94 11.76
N ALA A 116 1.44 4.31 11.65
CA ALA A 116 0.51 4.54 10.56
C ALA A 116 0.07 6.01 10.52
N PHE A 117 -0.24 6.60 11.68
CA PHE A 117 -0.61 8.01 11.78
C PHE A 117 0.54 8.95 11.36
N ARG A 118 1.78 8.65 11.78
CA ARG A 118 2.96 9.42 11.38
C ARG A 118 3.18 9.37 9.88
N HIS A 119 3.07 8.20 9.29
CA HIS A 119 3.20 7.99 7.85
C HIS A 119 2.18 8.83 7.06
N LEU A 120 0.89 8.80 7.44
CA LEU A 120 -0.14 9.61 6.80
C LEU A 120 0.12 11.11 6.93
N ARG A 121 0.63 11.57 8.09
CA ARG A 121 1.00 12.97 8.28
C ARG A 121 2.13 13.38 7.33
N GLU A 122 3.17 12.55 7.21
CA GLU A 122 4.27 12.80 6.29
C GLU A 122 3.83 12.82 4.81
N GLU A 123 2.88 11.96 4.43
CA GLU A 123 2.27 12.01 3.08
C GLU A 123 1.52 13.33 2.85
N ALA A 124 0.73 13.77 3.83
CA ALA A 124 0.02 15.04 3.76
C ALA A 124 1.00 16.22 3.68
N ASP A 125 2.05 16.23 4.49
CA ASP A 125 3.07 17.28 4.49
C ASP A 125 3.80 17.37 3.14
N ARG A 126 4.12 16.24 2.50
CA ARG A 126 4.69 16.20 1.14
C ARG A 126 3.76 16.84 0.11
N ILE A 127 2.45 16.55 0.18
CA ILE A 127 1.47 17.17 -0.72
C ILE A 127 1.37 18.67 -0.47
N HIS A 128 1.37 19.12 0.79
CA HIS A 128 1.38 20.53 1.14
C HIS A 128 2.63 21.25 0.61
N GLN A 129 3.81 20.63 0.73
CA GLN A 129 5.04 21.19 0.18
C GLN A 129 4.96 21.37 -1.34
N VAL A 130 4.52 20.36 -2.07
CA VAL A 130 4.31 20.43 -3.53
C VAL A 130 3.33 21.55 -3.89
N ALA A 131 2.23 21.68 -3.15
CA ALA A 131 1.24 22.72 -3.38
C ALA A 131 1.82 24.14 -3.15
N GLN A 132 2.64 24.30 -2.13
CA GLN A 132 3.36 25.56 -1.86
C GLN A 132 4.30 25.93 -3.01
N ASP A 133 5.11 24.98 -3.50
CA ASP A 133 6.04 25.18 -4.61
C ASP A 133 5.29 25.57 -5.89
N LEU A 134 4.12 25.00 -6.11
CA LEU A 134 3.21 25.28 -7.23
C LEU A 134 2.36 26.55 -7.01
N LYS A 135 2.36 27.14 -5.82
CA LYS A 135 1.56 28.31 -5.40
C LYS A 135 0.06 28.09 -5.60
N VAL A 136 -0.45 26.93 -5.20
CA VAL A 136 -1.87 26.56 -5.27
C VAL A 136 -2.32 25.89 -3.95
N ALA A 137 -3.63 25.69 -3.79
CA ALA A 137 -4.13 24.87 -2.69
C ALA A 137 -3.76 23.38 -2.90
N PRO A 138 -3.58 22.58 -1.83
CA PRO A 138 -3.25 21.16 -1.94
C PRO A 138 -4.20 20.37 -2.84
N ALA A 139 -5.50 20.69 -2.82
CA ALA A 139 -6.50 20.06 -3.67
C ALA A 139 -6.27 20.32 -5.18
N ASP A 140 -5.65 21.43 -5.53
CA ASP A 140 -5.40 21.85 -6.91
C ASP A 140 -4.02 21.43 -7.43
N ALA A 141 -3.17 20.85 -6.60
CA ALA A 141 -1.78 20.53 -6.94
C ALA A 141 -1.68 19.61 -8.16
N ALA A 142 -2.50 18.56 -8.21
CA ALA A 142 -2.52 17.60 -9.33
C ALA A 142 -2.95 18.25 -10.65
N ASP A 143 -3.96 19.14 -10.62
CA ASP A 143 -4.41 19.88 -11.80
C ASP A 143 -3.34 20.86 -12.29
N ARG A 144 -2.66 21.51 -11.37
CA ARG A 144 -1.57 22.42 -11.71
C ARG A 144 -0.40 21.70 -12.37
N VAL A 145 -0.04 20.51 -11.87
CA VAL A 145 0.99 19.66 -12.51
C VAL A 145 0.58 19.27 -13.91
N ARG A 146 -0.67 18.82 -14.13
CA ARG A 146 -1.16 18.49 -15.47
C ARG A 146 -1.07 19.67 -16.45
N LYS A 147 -1.45 20.86 -16.00
CA LYS A 147 -1.36 22.09 -16.81
C LYS A 147 0.09 22.44 -17.15
N LEU A 148 1.01 22.33 -16.19
CA LEU A 148 2.42 22.58 -16.42
C LEU A 148 3.04 21.59 -17.42
N LEU A 149 2.72 20.30 -17.30
CA LEU A 149 3.17 19.29 -18.24
C LEU A 149 2.66 19.55 -19.65
N ALA A 150 1.40 20.00 -19.81
CA ALA A 150 0.86 20.39 -21.11
C ALA A 150 1.58 21.61 -21.69
N GLN A 151 1.88 22.62 -20.86
CA GLN A 151 2.65 23.80 -21.28
C GLN A 151 4.08 23.45 -21.71
N VAL A 152 4.76 22.59 -20.96
CA VAL A 152 6.11 22.11 -21.31
C VAL A 152 6.09 21.44 -22.69
N ARG A 153 5.15 20.52 -22.94
CA ARG A 153 5.03 19.84 -24.26
C ARG A 153 4.76 20.82 -25.40
N ALA A 154 3.93 21.84 -25.17
CA ALA A 154 3.67 22.87 -26.18
C ALA A 154 4.94 23.69 -26.48
N LEU A 155 5.64 24.15 -25.43
CA LEU A 155 6.88 24.92 -25.58
C LEU A 155 8.00 24.11 -26.26
N GLU A 156 8.13 22.82 -25.94
CA GLU A 156 9.10 21.93 -26.61
C GLU A 156 8.80 21.81 -28.10
N LYS A 157 7.52 21.70 -28.48
CA LYS A 157 7.10 21.66 -29.88
C LYS A 157 7.43 22.97 -30.58
N ASP A 158 7.06 24.11 -29.98
CA ASP A 158 7.32 25.44 -30.55
C ASP A 158 8.83 25.70 -30.72
N LEU A 159 9.61 25.30 -29.72
CA LEU A 159 11.08 25.39 -29.81
C LEU A 159 11.64 24.53 -30.94
N GLN A 160 11.12 23.32 -31.12
CA GLN A 160 11.55 22.44 -32.20
C GLN A 160 11.20 23.03 -33.58
N GLU A 161 10.00 23.62 -33.72
CA GLU A 161 9.59 24.31 -34.94
C GLU A 161 10.48 25.55 -35.20
N ALA A 162 10.74 26.36 -34.19
CA ALA A 162 11.62 27.53 -34.32
C ALA A 162 13.03 27.14 -34.76
N ARG A 163 13.60 26.09 -34.15
CA ARG A 163 14.91 25.54 -34.55
C ARG A 163 14.93 25.05 -36.01
N ARG A 164 13.85 24.39 -36.45
CA ARG A 164 13.72 23.94 -37.85
C ARG A 164 13.63 25.10 -38.81
N ARG A 165 12.93 26.20 -38.44
CA ARG A 165 12.84 27.43 -39.27
C ARG A 165 14.21 28.08 -39.37
N ALA A 166 14.87 28.33 -38.24
CA ALA A 166 16.20 28.94 -38.22
C ALA A 166 17.25 28.13 -39.03
N ALA A 167 17.19 26.79 -38.96
CA ALA A 167 18.10 25.93 -39.76
C ALA A 167 17.79 26.04 -41.25
N ARG A 168 16.54 26.18 -41.69
CA ARG A 168 16.16 26.39 -43.11
C ARG A 168 16.63 27.76 -43.62
N ASP A 169 16.44 28.79 -42.77
CA ASP A 169 16.83 30.16 -43.14
C ASP A 169 18.35 30.25 -43.35
N LEU A 170 19.15 29.64 -42.43
CA LEU A 170 20.61 29.54 -42.59
C LEU A 170 21.04 28.81 -43.86
N VAL A 171 20.38 27.71 -44.19
CA VAL A 171 20.66 26.95 -45.43
C VAL A 171 20.30 27.79 -46.68
N GLY A 172 19.17 28.55 -46.62
CA GLY A 172 18.76 29.46 -47.71
C GLY A 172 19.80 30.58 -47.93
N GLU A 173 20.31 31.17 -46.87
CA GLU A 173 21.32 32.23 -46.91
C GLU A 173 22.65 31.73 -47.48
N VAL A 174 23.11 30.56 -47.05
CA VAL A 174 24.37 29.97 -47.57
C VAL A 174 24.29 29.49 -49.02
N LEU A 175 23.12 29.06 -49.48
CA LEU A 175 22.92 28.59 -50.87
C LEU A 175 22.46 29.69 -51.82
N GLY A 176 21.95 30.83 -51.31
CA GLY A 176 21.49 31.98 -52.11
C GLY A 176 22.61 32.95 -52.51
N ASP A 177 23.80 32.81 -51.90
CA ASP A 177 25.02 33.65 -52.21
C ASP A 177 25.94 33.03 -53.28
N ARG A 178 25.39 32.22 -54.20
CA ARG A 178 26.11 31.67 -55.35
C ARG A 178 25.46 32.02 -56.65
#